data_f5f890cddcfe1d37a415c0539704b80b
#
_entry.id   f5f890cddcfe1d37a415c0539704b80b
#
_cell.length_a   1.000
_cell.length_b   1.000
_cell.length_c   1.000
_cell.angle_alpha   90.00
_cell.angle_beta   90.00
_cell.angle_gamma   90.00
#
_symmetry.space_group_name_H-M   'P 1'
#
loop_
_entity.id
_entity.type
_entity.pdbx_description
1 polymer ?
#
loop_
_entity_poly.entity_id
_entity_poly.type
_entity_poly.pdbx_seq_one_letter_code
_entity_poly.pdbx_strand_id
1 'polypeptide(L)'
;MSIITLIYKLNQFFFFYMFLYAVVFFITTILSAFNLDDFFKRKKHMSQTVINNKGNYIPISILVPAYNEEVTIVDSILSLLNLDYPSFEIVIVNDGSKDKTVETVIDFFKLKKVSKPYRRMVESKEALGIYEGGEGIKIILVDKPNGGKSDALNMGINICSFPTFLCVDADSMLQSDALQRIVEPFLEDDTTVAVGGNIKISNHVAIENGQVLDVETPKKPIVIFQLIEYLRVFLNSRISLNGINGNLIISGAFGLYSKQAVINVGGYTNGLMGEDMEIVMKIHSYYRKNNLAYETSYVPDAICWTQVPEDLQTLKRQRRRWHVGLGQSLKMHKYMFLNPKYGLVGMVSFPYFLFFEYITPFLEVIGIVTITLSYFLGVINLNFFLLYLLVYMGYNVVVSMISIIIERYMFSATTSTAMTLKLILFSILESFGYRQMMSLFRIGNVFKKKNQWGEMTRKQGKKVTNP
;
A
#
# COMPACT_ATOMS: atom_id res chain seq x y z
N MET A 1 -35.54 -24.29 16.57
CA MET A 1 -34.25 -24.17 17.27
C MET A 1 -34.39 -23.02 18.26
N SER A 2 -34.12 -23.24 19.57
CA SER A 2 -34.25 -22.15 20.54
C SER A 2 -33.22 -21.05 20.26
N ILE A 3 -33.51 -19.81 20.64
CA ILE A 3 -32.57 -18.67 20.50
C ILE A 3 -31.25 -18.99 21.20
N ILE A 4 -31.32 -19.64 22.37
CA ILE A 4 -30.13 -20.09 23.13
C ILE A 4 -29.25 -21.04 22.33
N THR A 5 -29.86 -22.04 21.67
CA THR A 5 -29.12 -22.99 20.82
C THR A 5 -28.48 -22.30 19.63
N LEU A 6 -29.13 -21.30 19.03
CA LEU A 6 -28.57 -20.51 17.94
C LEU A 6 -27.34 -19.71 18.40
N ILE A 7 -27.45 -19.01 19.52
CA ILE A 7 -26.37 -18.21 20.09
C ILE A 7 -25.17 -19.10 20.43
N TYR A 8 -25.41 -20.27 21.02
CA TYR A 8 -24.33 -21.22 21.33
C TYR A 8 -23.58 -21.68 20.06
N LYS A 9 -24.29 -22.03 19.00
CA LYS A 9 -23.69 -22.39 17.70
C LYS A 9 -22.92 -21.24 17.06
N LEU A 10 -23.43 -20.00 17.16
CA LEU A 10 -22.74 -18.81 16.68
C LEU A 10 -21.44 -18.57 17.45
N ASN A 11 -21.44 -18.69 18.77
CA ASN A 11 -20.23 -18.56 19.58
C ASN A 11 -19.18 -19.61 19.23
N GLN A 12 -19.57 -20.87 18.97
CA GLN A 12 -18.66 -21.91 18.50
C GLN A 12 -18.09 -21.57 17.11
N PHE A 13 -18.91 -21.08 16.19
CA PHE A 13 -18.46 -20.66 14.88
C PHE A 13 -17.46 -19.51 14.96
N PHE A 14 -17.72 -18.47 15.76
CA PHE A 14 -16.79 -17.36 15.93
C PHE A 14 -15.48 -17.79 16.58
N PHE A 15 -15.52 -18.68 17.58
CA PHE A 15 -14.30 -19.23 18.16
C PHE A 15 -13.47 -19.99 17.13
N PHE A 16 -14.09 -20.88 16.36
CA PHE A 16 -13.40 -21.64 15.31
C PHE A 16 -12.80 -20.72 14.25
N TYR A 17 -13.57 -19.73 13.81
CA TYR A 17 -13.10 -18.74 12.84
C TYR A 17 -11.89 -17.96 13.37
N MET A 18 -11.95 -17.45 14.60
CA MET A 18 -10.86 -16.71 15.21
C MET A 18 -9.62 -17.56 15.46
N PHE A 19 -9.83 -18.83 15.82
CA PHE A 19 -8.72 -19.78 15.92
C PHE A 19 -8.05 -20.02 14.58
N LEU A 20 -8.82 -20.27 13.52
CA LEU A 20 -8.31 -20.42 12.16
C LEU A 20 -7.57 -19.15 11.71
N TYR A 21 -8.13 -17.98 12.00
CA TYR A 21 -7.51 -16.68 11.74
C TYR A 21 -6.14 -16.57 12.42
N ALA A 22 -6.07 -16.89 13.70
CA ALA A 22 -4.81 -16.89 14.46
C ALA A 22 -3.77 -17.85 13.87
N VAL A 23 -4.17 -19.06 13.49
CA VAL A 23 -3.29 -20.06 12.86
C VAL A 23 -2.75 -19.55 11.53
N VAL A 24 -3.58 -18.99 10.67
CA VAL A 24 -3.16 -18.43 9.35
C VAL A 24 -2.17 -17.29 9.54
N PHE A 25 -2.45 -16.35 10.46
CA PHE A 25 -1.53 -15.25 10.73
C PHE A 25 -0.23 -15.69 11.39
N PHE A 26 -0.24 -16.74 12.19
CA PHE A 26 0.98 -17.33 12.73
C PHE A 26 1.83 -17.99 11.64
N ILE A 27 1.20 -18.73 10.72
CA ILE A 27 1.88 -19.30 9.54
C ILE A 27 2.48 -18.21 8.68
N THR A 28 1.71 -17.14 8.37
CA THR A 28 2.23 -16.02 7.56
C THR A 28 3.42 -15.34 8.25
N THR A 29 3.42 -15.25 9.58
CA THR A 29 4.53 -14.66 10.34
C THR A 29 5.80 -15.53 10.25
N ILE A 30 5.65 -16.85 10.33
CA ILE A 30 6.77 -17.79 10.14
C ILE A 30 7.32 -17.68 8.71
N LEU A 31 6.45 -17.70 7.71
CA LEU A 31 6.85 -17.54 6.31
C LEU A 31 7.54 -16.20 6.04
N SER A 32 7.04 -15.12 6.67
CA SER A 32 7.68 -13.81 6.58
C SER A 32 9.12 -13.83 7.13
N ALA A 33 9.33 -14.49 8.27
CA ALA A 33 10.67 -14.59 8.87
C ALA A 33 11.66 -15.35 7.96
N PHE A 34 11.22 -16.47 7.34
CA PHE A 34 12.05 -17.22 6.39
C PHE A 34 12.33 -16.42 5.11
N ASN A 35 11.32 -15.81 4.50
CA ASN A 35 11.49 -15.01 3.29
C ASN A 35 12.38 -13.79 3.53
N LEU A 36 12.34 -13.22 4.73
CA LEU A 36 13.21 -12.10 5.12
C LEU A 36 14.67 -12.56 5.29
N ASP A 37 14.92 -13.71 5.88
CA ASP A 37 16.26 -14.29 5.99
C ASP A 37 16.86 -14.55 4.60
N ASP A 38 16.06 -15.11 3.68
CA ASP A 38 16.46 -15.31 2.28
C ASP A 38 16.72 -13.99 1.54
N PHE A 39 15.93 -12.95 1.82
CA PHE A 39 16.16 -11.62 1.29
C PHE A 39 17.52 -11.05 1.74
N PHE A 40 17.84 -11.13 3.03
CA PHE A 40 19.13 -10.64 3.53
C PHE A 40 20.32 -11.44 3.01
N LYS A 41 20.19 -12.77 2.87
CA LYS A 41 21.24 -13.62 2.28
C LYS A 41 21.51 -13.20 0.83
N ARG A 42 20.46 -13.08 0.01
CA ARG A 42 20.59 -12.61 -1.39
C ARG A 42 21.25 -11.24 -1.45
N LYS A 43 20.76 -10.28 -0.66
CA LYS A 43 21.32 -8.93 -0.63
C LYS A 43 22.80 -8.88 -0.28
N LYS A 44 23.27 -9.71 0.65
CA LYS A 44 24.69 -9.81 1.00
C LYS A 44 25.55 -10.28 -0.20
N HIS A 45 25.03 -11.17 -1.03
CA HIS A 45 25.72 -11.65 -2.23
C HIS A 45 25.65 -10.64 -3.39
N MET A 46 24.52 -9.93 -3.55
CA MET A 46 24.31 -8.98 -4.64
C MET A 46 25.06 -7.66 -4.49
N SER A 47 25.21 -7.16 -3.27
CA SER A 47 25.92 -5.89 -3.03
C SER A 47 27.34 -5.86 -3.63
N GLN A 48 27.95 -7.01 -3.82
CA GLN A 48 29.26 -7.13 -4.47
C GLN A 48 29.18 -7.17 -6.01
N THR A 49 28.08 -7.62 -6.58
CA THR A 49 27.94 -7.82 -8.04
C THR A 49 27.29 -6.60 -8.73
N VAL A 50 26.28 -5.99 -8.11
CA VAL A 50 25.56 -4.82 -8.68
C VAL A 50 26.42 -3.55 -8.60
N ILE A 51 27.21 -3.37 -7.53
CA ILE A 51 28.15 -2.24 -7.39
C ILE A 51 29.22 -2.26 -8.50
N ASN A 52 29.56 -3.44 -9.01
CA ASN A 52 30.59 -3.59 -10.06
C ASN A 52 30.06 -3.37 -11.49
N ASN A 53 28.71 -3.43 -11.70
CA ASN A 53 28.09 -3.25 -13.02
C ASN A 53 27.39 -1.89 -13.14
N LYS A 54 28.14 -0.79 -13.04
CA LYS A 54 27.63 0.59 -13.21
C LYS A 54 27.00 0.92 -14.57
N GLY A 55 26.75 -0.05 -15.44
CA GLY A 55 26.25 0.14 -16.80
C GLY A 55 24.82 -0.33 -17.07
N ASN A 56 24.20 -1.12 -16.21
CA ASN A 56 22.88 -1.71 -16.48
C ASN A 56 21.79 -1.07 -15.59
N TYR A 57 21.42 0.16 -15.93
CA TYR A 57 20.26 0.80 -15.30
C TYR A 57 19.03 0.66 -16.18
N ILE A 58 17.90 0.24 -15.58
CA ILE A 58 16.60 0.26 -16.25
C ILE A 58 16.02 1.68 -16.09
N PRO A 59 15.77 2.41 -17.19
CA PRO A 59 15.23 3.77 -17.08
C PRO A 59 13.78 3.75 -16.58
N ILE A 60 13.44 4.68 -15.68
CA ILE A 60 12.17 4.71 -14.96
C ILE A 60 11.42 6.00 -15.23
N SER A 61 10.14 5.92 -15.61
CA SER A 61 9.23 7.07 -15.65
C SER A 61 8.44 7.16 -14.34
N ILE A 62 8.64 8.22 -13.54
CA ILE A 62 7.91 8.44 -12.29
C ILE A 62 6.60 9.14 -12.63
N LEU A 63 5.47 8.47 -12.41
CA LEU A 63 4.12 9.00 -12.65
C LEU A 63 3.56 9.59 -11.36
N VAL A 64 3.24 10.88 -11.39
CA VAL A 64 2.70 11.63 -10.26
C VAL A 64 1.31 12.17 -10.64
N PRO A 65 0.22 11.45 -10.31
CA PRO A 65 -1.13 11.98 -10.47
C PRO A 65 -1.38 13.09 -9.44
N ALA A 66 -1.82 14.26 -9.90
CA ALA A 66 -2.06 15.42 -9.06
C ALA A 66 -3.49 15.95 -9.22
N TYR A 67 -4.14 16.28 -8.10
CA TYR A 67 -5.45 16.91 -8.06
C TYR A 67 -5.57 17.83 -6.85
N ASN A 68 -5.60 19.15 -7.04
CA ASN A 68 -5.62 20.18 -5.99
C ASN A 68 -4.44 20.08 -5.02
N GLU A 69 -3.22 20.14 -5.55
CA GLU A 69 -1.96 19.95 -4.82
C GLU A 69 -1.06 21.19 -4.86
N GLU A 70 -1.60 22.40 -5.08
CA GLU A 70 -0.82 23.64 -5.22
C GLU A 70 0.19 23.88 -4.08
N VAL A 71 -0.11 23.38 -2.88
CA VAL A 71 0.70 23.59 -1.66
C VAL A 71 1.87 22.60 -1.56
N THR A 72 1.72 21.38 -2.08
CA THR A 72 2.64 20.25 -1.83
C THR A 72 3.40 19.81 -3.07
N ILE A 73 2.89 20.10 -4.26
CA ILE A 73 3.41 19.54 -5.52
C ILE A 73 4.86 19.92 -5.79
N VAL A 74 5.27 21.16 -5.52
CA VAL A 74 6.65 21.61 -5.76
C VAL A 74 7.63 20.87 -4.85
N ASP A 75 7.35 20.81 -3.55
CA ASP A 75 8.20 20.11 -2.58
C ASP A 75 8.31 18.62 -2.92
N SER A 76 7.20 18.01 -3.39
CA SER A 76 7.18 16.61 -3.84
C SER A 76 8.09 16.40 -5.05
N ILE A 77 7.98 17.22 -6.09
CA ILE A 77 8.82 17.11 -7.28
C ILE A 77 10.30 17.35 -6.95
N LEU A 78 10.60 18.35 -6.11
CA LEU A 78 11.97 18.63 -5.66
C LEU A 78 12.56 17.40 -4.90
N SER A 79 11.76 16.73 -4.09
CA SER A 79 12.19 15.48 -3.42
C SER A 79 12.49 14.38 -4.44
N LEU A 80 11.71 14.25 -5.51
CA LEU A 80 11.95 13.28 -6.57
C LEU A 80 13.20 13.60 -7.40
N LEU A 81 13.50 14.88 -7.63
CA LEU A 81 14.71 15.30 -8.34
C LEU A 81 16.03 14.98 -7.58
N ASN A 82 15.94 14.77 -6.27
CA ASN A 82 17.08 14.42 -5.41
C ASN A 82 17.29 12.90 -5.26
N LEU A 83 16.58 12.05 -6.03
CA LEU A 83 16.76 10.61 -6.00
C LEU A 83 18.12 10.21 -6.59
N ASP A 84 18.82 9.31 -5.91
CA ASP A 84 20.08 8.75 -6.37
C ASP A 84 19.83 7.63 -7.38
N TYR A 85 19.49 8.03 -8.62
CA TYR A 85 19.27 7.10 -9.72
C TYR A 85 19.64 7.76 -11.06
N PRO A 86 20.40 7.10 -11.95
CA PRO A 86 21.02 7.78 -13.09
C PRO A 86 20.09 8.07 -14.26
N SER A 87 18.98 7.37 -14.40
CA SER A 87 18.11 7.49 -15.59
C SER A 87 16.63 7.41 -15.21
N PHE A 88 16.01 8.57 -15.03
CA PHE A 88 14.55 8.67 -14.84
C PHE A 88 14.00 9.98 -15.41
N GLU A 89 12.69 10.01 -15.63
CA GLU A 89 11.90 11.20 -15.96
C GLU A 89 10.72 11.31 -14.97
N ILE A 90 10.20 12.52 -14.79
CA ILE A 90 9.02 12.77 -13.95
C ILE A 90 7.86 13.18 -14.85
N VAL A 91 6.76 12.44 -14.79
CA VAL A 91 5.52 12.71 -15.54
C VAL A 91 4.42 13.06 -14.55
N ILE A 92 4.13 14.34 -14.45
CA ILE A 92 3.06 14.89 -13.60
C ILE A 92 1.79 14.92 -14.44
N VAL A 93 0.72 14.31 -13.92
CA VAL A 93 -0.59 14.33 -14.60
C VAL A 93 -1.58 15.08 -13.75
N ASN A 94 -1.87 16.31 -14.14
CA ASN A 94 -2.94 17.10 -13.53
C ASN A 94 -4.30 16.56 -13.96
N ASP A 95 -5.08 16.06 -13.01
CA ASP A 95 -6.41 15.50 -13.24
C ASP A 95 -7.53 16.54 -13.08
N GLY A 96 -7.39 17.69 -13.76
CA GLY A 96 -8.38 18.75 -13.75
C GLY A 96 -8.50 19.45 -12.40
N SER A 97 -7.38 19.87 -11.81
CA SER A 97 -7.33 20.67 -10.59
C SER A 97 -8.11 21.97 -10.75
N LYS A 98 -8.68 22.46 -9.65
CA LYS A 98 -9.43 23.71 -9.56
C LYS A 98 -8.65 24.83 -8.90
N ASP A 99 -7.50 24.50 -8.33
CA ASP A 99 -6.54 25.40 -7.70
C ASP A 99 -5.41 25.76 -8.71
N LYS A 100 -4.35 26.37 -8.23
CA LYS A 100 -3.20 26.78 -9.04
C LYS A 100 -2.14 25.71 -9.25
N THR A 101 -2.48 24.42 -9.10
CA THR A 101 -1.51 23.32 -9.24
C THR A 101 -0.75 23.38 -10.57
N VAL A 102 -1.44 23.60 -11.70
CA VAL A 102 -0.83 23.62 -13.03
C VAL A 102 0.12 24.80 -13.18
N GLU A 103 -0.37 26.02 -12.88
CA GLU A 103 0.40 27.27 -12.96
C GLU A 103 1.64 27.20 -12.07
N THR A 104 1.48 26.71 -10.83
CA THR A 104 2.57 26.57 -9.87
C THR A 104 3.70 25.69 -10.41
N VAL A 105 3.37 24.55 -11.03
CA VAL A 105 4.37 23.65 -11.62
C VAL A 105 5.03 24.28 -12.85
N ILE A 106 4.26 24.91 -13.74
CA ILE A 106 4.79 25.56 -14.94
C ILE A 106 5.76 26.67 -14.56
N ASP A 107 5.35 27.56 -13.66
CA ASP A 107 6.13 28.76 -13.29
C ASP A 107 7.42 28.39 -12.55
N PHE A 108 7.32 27.43 -11.59
CA PHE A 108 8.46 27.04 -10.78
C PHE A 108 9.54 26.31 -11.60
N PHE A 109 9.13 25.33 -12.43
CA PHE A 109 10.05 24.54 -13.24
C PHE A 109 10.28 25.12 -14.64
N LYS A 110 9.71 26.30 -14.94
CA LYS A 110 9.84 27.02 -16.24
C LYS A 110 9.49 26.11 -17.42
N LEU A 111 8.41 25.33 -17.29
CA LEU A 111 7.99 24.40 -18.33
C LEU A 111 7.42 25.13 -19.53
N LYS A 112 7.69 24.64 -20.73
CA LYS A 112 7.21 25.20 -21.98
C LYS A 112 6.17 24.28 -22.61
N LYS A 113 5.09 24.86 -23.14
CA LYS A 113 4.07 24.12 -23.87
C LYS A 113 4.67 23.52 -25.14
N VAL A 114 4.43 22.22 -25.34
CA VAL A 114 4.94 21.45 -26.46
C VAL A 114 3.80 20.75 -27.20
N SER A 115 3.98 20.55 -28.53
CA SER A 115 3.12 19.67 -29.32
C SER A 115 3.76 18.28 -29.36
N LYS A 116 3.45 17.44 -28.37
CA LYS A 116 3.99 16.09 -28.27
C LYS A 116 2.93 15.08 -28.69
N PRO A 117 3.09 14.44 -29.87
CA PRO A 117 2.21 13.33 -30.24
C PRO A 117 2.45 12.14 -29.27
N TYR A 118 1.38 11.47 -28.84
CA TYR A 118 1.45 10.25 -28.04
C TYR A 118 0.49 9.20 -28.56
N ARG A 119 0.86 7.94 -28.37
CA ARG A 119 0.01 6.81 -28.73
C ARG A 119 -0.89 6.46 -27.56
N ARG A 120 -2.20 6.46 -27.78
CA ARG A 120 -3.18 6.01 -26.78
C ARG A 120 -3.17 4.48 -26.69
N MET A 121 -2.32 3.93 -25.82
CA MET A 121 -2.15 2.49 -25.61
C MET A 121 -3.15 1.94 -24.58
N VAL A 122 -3.56 2.79 -23.63
CA VAL A 122 -4.58 2.51 -22.63
C VAL A 122 -5.60 3.64 -22.59
N GLU A 123 -6.82 3.33 -22.17
CA GLU A 123 -7.92 4.31 -22.17
C GLU A 123 -7.68 5.42 -21.14
N SER A 124 -7.73 6.68 -21.59
CA SER A 124 -7.65 7.88 -20.77
C SER A 124 -8.38 9.03 -21.45
N LYS A 125 -8.77 10.06 -20.69
CA LYS A 125 -9.23 11.33 -21.26
C LYS A 125 -8.08 12.03 -21.97
N GLU A 126 -8.39 12.80 -23.03
CA GLU A 126 -7.38 13.50 -23.82
C GLU A 126 -6.71 14.63 -23.04
N ALA A 127 -5.43 14.89 -23.37
CA ALA A 127 -4.67 15.98 -22.81
C ALA A 127 -5.16 17.34 -23.39
N LEU A 128 -5.34 18.33 -22.54
CA LEU A 128 -5.62 19.73 -22.89
C LEU A 128 -4.32 20.47 -23.21
N GLY A 129 -3.22 20.08 -22.56
CA GLY A 129 -1.90 20.64 -22.78
C GLY A 129 -0.81 19.72 -22.26
N ILE A 130 0.34 19.76 -22.93
CA ILE A 130 1.55 19.06 -22.49
C ILE A 130 2.65 20.11 -22.40
N TYR A 131 3.38 20.09 -21.29
CA TYR A 131 4.46 21.02 -21.01
C TYR A 131 5.71 20.22 -20.64
N GLU A 132 6.86 20.62 -21.16
CA GLU A 132 8.15 19.94 -20.91
C GLU A 132 9.21 20.95 -20.47
N GLY A 133 10.14 20.49 -19.62
CA GLY A 133 11.30 21.24 -19.14
C GLY A 133 12.15 20.40 -18.21
N GLY A 134 12.95 21.10 -17.35
CA GLY A 134 13.87 20.48 -16.40
C GLY A 134 15.33 20.55 -16.88
N GLU A 135 16.23 20.81 -15.94
CA GLU A 135 17.69 20.80 -16.16
C GLU A 135 18.23 19.42 -15.73
N GLY A 136 18.74 18.63 -16.69
CA GLY A 136 19.27 17.29 -16.45
C GLY A 136 18.21 16.20 -16.41
N ILE A 137 17.23 16.28 -15.50
CA ILE A 137 16.10 15.34 -15.40
C ILE A 137 14.89 15.93 -16.13
N LYS A 138 14.30 15.15 -17.03
CA LYS A 138 13.14 15.59 -17.81
C LYS A 138 11.88 15.62 -16.95
N ILE A 139 11.20 16.78 -16.94
CA ILE A 139 9.88 16.96 -16.30
C ILE A 139 8.84 17.17 -17.39
N ILE A 140 7.78 16.38 -17.34
CA ILE A 140 6.62 16.46 -18.23
C ILE A 140 5.39 16.73 -17.36
N LEU A 141 4.67 17.80 -17.66
CA LEU A 141 3.35 18.07 -17.07
C LEU A 141 2.28 17.87 -18.14
N VAL A 142 1.30 17.05 -17.83
CA VAL A 142 0.12 16.83 -18.67
C VAL A 142 -1.09 17.39 -17.95
N ASP A 143 -1.74 18.37 -18.57
CA ASP A 143 -3.03 18.90 -18.10
C ASP A 143 -4.18 18.19 -18.81
N LYS A 144 -5.19 17.69 -18.09
CA LYS A 144 -6.36 16.97 -18.64
C LYS A 144 -7.62 17.18 -17.81
N PRO A 145 -8.82 16.96 -18.39
CA PRO A 145 -10.07 16.98 -17.62
C PRO A 145 -10.10 15.90 -16.54
N ASN A 146 -10.72 16.19 -15.40
CA ASN A 146 -10.83 15.23 -14.29
C ASN A 146 -11.45 13.90 -14.73
N GLY A 147 -10.75 12.81 -14.52
CA GLY A 147 -11.14 11.43 -14.82
C GLY A 147 -10.93 10.49 -13.62
N GLY A 148 -10.29 10.99 -12.55
CA GLY A 148 -9.87 10.22 -11.38
C GLY A 148 -8.45 9.67 -11.51
N LYS A 149 -7.90 9.17 -10.38
CA LYS A 149 -6.51 8.71 -10.28
C LYS A 149 -6.15 7.65 -11.33
N SER A 150 -7.02 6.67 -11.56
CA SER A 150 -6.82 5.62 -12.58
C SER A 150 -6.64 6.20 -13.98
N ASP A 151 -7.47 7.17 -14.36
CA ASP A 151 -7.41 7.85 -15.66
C ASP A 151 -6.15 8.71 -15.78
N ALA A 152 -5.74 9.37 -14.70
CA ALA A 152 -4.48 10.12 -14.66
C ALA A 152 -3.26 9.19 -14.82
N LEU A 153 -3.24 8.04 -14.13
CA LEU A 153 -2.18 7.05 -14.30
C LEU A 153 -2.14 6.48 -15.72
N ASN A 154 -3.29 6.18 -16.33
CA ASN A 154 -3.38 5.73 -17.72
C ASN A 154 -2.83 6.79 -18.69
N MET A 155 -3.13 8.07 -18.47
CA MET A 155 -2.54 9.15 -19.26
C MET A 155 -1.02 9.18 -19.08
N GLY A 156 -0.50 9.04 -17.85
CA GLY A 156 0.92 8.94 -17.59
C GLY A 156 1.58 7.78 -18.36
N ILE A 157 0.94 6.59 -18.39
CA ILE A 157 1.41 5.42 -19.16
C ILE A 157 1.47 5.72 -20.67
N ASN A 158 0.49 6.45 -21.21
CA ASN A 158 0.48 6.81 -22.63
C ASN A 158 1.60 7.81 -22.99
N ILE A 159 1.99 8.68 -22.06
CA ILE A 159 2.97 9.77 -22.25
C ILE A 159 4.39 9.35 -21.92
N CYS A 160 4.60 8.49 -20.92
CA CYS A 160 5.92 8.13 -20.40
C CYS A 160 6.79 7.47 -21.47
N SER A 161 8.10 7.80 -21.44
CA SER A 161 9.05 7.39 -22.50
C SER A 161 9.67 6.02 -22.23
N PHE A 162 9.79 5.61 -20.96
CA PHE A 162 10.58 4.45 -20.56
C PHE A 162 9.77 3.15 -20.46
N PRO A 163 10.45 1.98 -20.49
CA PRO A 163 9.79 0.66 -20.46
C PRO A 163 9.23 0.29 -19.10
N THR A 164 9.70 0.96 -18.03
CA THR A 164 9.19 0.81 -16.68
C THR A 164 8.66 2.14 -16.16
N PHE A 165 7.61 2.07 -15.34
CA PHE A 165 7.09 3.26 -14.67
C PHE A 165 6.83 2.99 -13.19
N LEU A 166 7.04 4.03 -12.38
CA LEU A 166 6.79 4.05 -10.96
C LEU A 166 5.59 4.94 -10.65
N CYS A 167 4.62 4.44 -9.91
CA CYS A 167 3.54 5.28 -9.37
C CYS A 167 3.95 5.87 -8.03
N VAL A 168 3.78 7.18 -7.85
CA VAL A 168 4.03 7.89 -6.59
C VAL A 168 2.89 8.88 -6.35
N ASP A 169 2.30 8.86 -5.15
CA ASP A 169 1.31 9.88 -4.78
C ASP A 169 1.99 11.24 -4.58
N ALA A 170 1.30 12.33 -4.97
CA ALA A 170 1.84 13.69 -4.92
C ALA A 170 2.19 14.19 -3.50
N ASP A 171 1.77 13.46 -2.45
CA ASP A 171 2.05 13.75 -1.04
C ASP A 171 3.05 12.78 -0.40
N SER A 172 3.63 11.89 -1.19
CA SER A 172 4.58 10.89 -0.74
C SER A 172 6.02 11.29 -1.03
N MET A 173 6.95 10.92 -0.16
CA MET A 173 8.38 11.18 -0.31
C MET A 173 9.13 9.85 -0.42
N LEU A 174 9.97 9.71 -1.42
CA LEU A 174 10.83 8.55 -1.58
C LEU A 174 12.15 8.76 -0.84
N GLN A 175 12.68 7.69 -0.25
CA GLN A 175 14.05 7.70 0.26
C GLN A 175 15.02 7.82 -0.92
N SER A 176 16.16 8.48 -0.73
CA SER A 176 17.09 8.80 -1.83
C SER A 176 17.54 7.59 -2.66
N ASP A 177 17.71 6.42 -2.03
CA ASP A 177 18.10 5.15 -2.69
C ASP A 177 16.89 4.27 -3.10
N ALA A 178 15.66 4.77 -2.95
CA ALA A 178 14.45 3.96 -3.16
C ALA A 178 14.34 3.38 -4.59
N LEU A 179 14.77 4.14 -5.62
CA LEU A 179 14.77 3.64 -7.01
C LEU A 179 15.80 2.54 -7.23
N GLN A 180 16.98 2.67 -6.62
CA GLN A 180 18.03 1.64 -6.70
C GLN A 180 17.55 0.31 -6.10
N ARG A 181 16.76 0.39 -4.99
CA ARG A 181 16.23 -0.80 -4.31
C ARG A 181 15.07 -1.44 -5.06
N ILE A 182 14.09 -0.63 -5.46
CA ILE A 182 12.87 -1.18 -6.06
C ILE A 182 13.10 -1.80 -7.45
N VAL A 183 14.17 -1.43 -8.13
CA VAL A 183 14.51 -1.96 -9.45
C VAL A 183 15.24 -3.31 -9.39
N GLU A 184 15.81 -3.67 -8.22
CA GLU A 184 16.62 -4.89 -8.07
C GLU A 184 15.92 -6.15 -8.64
N PRO A 185 14.62 -6.46 -8.35
CA PRO A 185 13.98 -7.64 -8.92
C PRO A 185 13.88 -7.64 -10.46
N PHE A 186 13.76 -6.48 -11.09
CA PHE A 186 13.77 -6.37 -12.56
C PHE A 186 15.13 -6.64 -13.17
N LEU A 187 16.21 -6.44 -12.40
CA LEU A 187 17.58 -6.76 -12.82
C LEU A 187 17.95 -8.22 -12.57
N GLU A 188 17.25 -8.86 -11.61
CA GLU A 188 17.49 -10.27 -11.24
C GLU A 188 16.75 -11.25 -12.15
N ASP A 189 15.51 -10.90 -12.56
CA ASP A 189 14.61 -11.79 -13.29
C ASP A 189 13.82 -11.03 -14.35
N ASP A 190 14.07 -11.38 -15.61
CA ASP A 190 13.41 -10.81 -16.79
C ASP A 190 11.89 -11.08 -16.81
N THR A 191 11.40 -12.01 -15.99
CA THR A 191 9.96 -12.27 -15.84
C THR A 191 9.28 -11.32 -14.87
N THR A 192 10.02 -10.47 -14.16
CA THR A 192 9.46 -9.49 -13.23
C THR A 192 8.61 -8.46 -13.98
N VAL A 193 7.35 -8.30 -13.56
CA VAL A 193 6.40 -7.38 -14.20
C VAL A 193 5.89 -6.28 -13.28
N ALA A 194 5.98 -6.47 -11.96
CA ALA A 194 5.56 -5.49 -10.96
C ALA A 194 6.32 -5.69 -9.65
N VAL A 195 6.71 -4.58 -9.01
CA VAL A 195 7.42 -4.59 -7.72
C VAL A 195 6.82 -3.55 -6.79
N GLY A 196 6.49 -3.97 -5.58
CA GLY A 196 6.03 -3.07 -4.51
C GLY A 196 7.14 -2.75 -3.53
N GLY A 197 7.19 -1.51 -3.06
CA GLY A 197 8.07 -1.10 -1.96
C GLY A 197 7.36 -0.97 -0.63
N ASN A 198 8.10 -0.65 0.41
CA ASN A 198 7.67 -0.51 1.78
C ASN A 198 7.17 0.92 2.05
N ILE A 199 5.96 1.05 2.58
CA ILE A 199 5.39 2.33 2.95
C ILE A 199 5.59 2.56 4.45
N LYS A 200 6.30 3.63 4.79
CA LYS A 200 6.53 4.08 6.17
C LYS A 200 5.78 5.37 6.49
N ILE A 201 5.47 5.56 7.76
CA ILE A 201 4.72 6.72 8.25
C ILE A 201 5.66 7.87 8.56
N SER A 202 5.44 9.03 7.94
CA SER A 202 6.28 10.23 8.07
C SER A 202 5.84 11.21 9.17
N ASN A 203 4.68 11.04 9.80
CA ASN A 203 4.13 12.00 10.78
C ASN A 203 5.07 12.34 11.97
N HIS A 204 6.09 11.53 12.19
CA HIS A 204 7.05 11.68 13.28
C HIS A 204 8.51 11.69 12.82
N VAL A 205 8.71 11.85 11.51
CA VAL A 205 10.02 11.78 10.88
C VAL A 205 10.31 13.12 10.20
N ALA A 206 11.49 13.68 10.44
CA ALA A 206 12.00 14.80 9.68
C ALA A 206 12.76 14.26 8.46
N ILE A 207 12.29 14.60 7.28
CA ILE A 207 12.87 14.15 6.00
C ILE A 207 13.21 15.40 5.19
N GLU A 208 14.42 15.47 4.71
CA GLU A 208 14.87 16.50 3.78
C GLU A 208 15.64 15.86 2.62
N ASN A 209 15.31 16.23 1.39
CA ASN A 209 15.92 15.71 0.16
C ASN A 209 15.97 14.16 0.09
N GLY A 210 14.93 13.48 0.56
CA GLY A 210 14.87 12.02 0.60
C GLY A 210 15.74 11.35 1.67
N GLN A 211 16.40 12.14 2.53
CA GLN A 211 17.19 11.64 3.66
C GLN A 211 16.42 11.83 4.96
N VAL A 212 16.45 10.81 5.81
CA VAL A 212 15.88 10.88 7.15
C VAL A 212 16.87 11.60 8.05
N LEU A 213 16.50 12.80 8.55
CA LEU A 213 17.33 13.61 9.44
C LEU A 213 17.12 13.23 10.91
N ASP A 214 15.85 13.02 11.31
CA ASP A 214 15.50 12.67 12.67
C ASP A 214 14.21 11.85 12.73
N VAL A 215 14.10 10.98 13.73
CA VAL A 215 12.94 10.13 13.97
C VAL A 215 12.46 10.30 15.41
N GLU A 216 11.46 11.13 15.59
CA GLU A 216 10.82 11.31 16.89
C GLU A 216 9.89 10.14 17.23
N THR A 217 9.71 9.84 18.49
CA THR A 217 8.67 8.91 18.93
C THR A 217 7.28 9.53 18.75
N PRO A 218 6.33 8.89 18.03
CA PRO A 218 5.01 9.47 17.82
C PRO A 218 4.29 9.78 19.13
N LYS A 219 3.66 10.96 19.21
CA LYS A 219 2.96 11.43 20.42
C LYS A 219 1.48 11.03 20.42
N LYS A 220 0.82 11.06 19.25
CA LYS A 220 -0.61 10.77 19.12
C LYS A 220 -0.89 9.29 19.09
N PRO A 221 -1.74 8.73 19.97
CA PRO A 221 -2.09 7.30 19.99
C PRO A 221 -2.60 6.80 18.64
N ILE A 222 -3.41 7.59 17.93
CA ILE A 222 -3.96 7.25 16.62
C ILE A 222 -2.85 7.02 15.57
N VAL A 223 -1.73 7.75 15.63
CA VAL A 223 -0.58 7.56 14.74
C VAL A 223 0.20 6.30 15.15
N ILE A 224 0.36 6.05 16.45
CA ILE A 224 1.07 4.87 16.96
C ILE A 224 0.35 3.58 16.54
N PHE A 225 -0.97 3.52 16.66
CA PHE A 225 -1.76 2.36 16.22
C PHE A 225 -1.63 2.13 14.71
N GLN A 226 -1.68 3.19 13.90
CA GLN A 226 -1.48 3.07 12.47
C GLN A 226 -0.06 2.60 12.13
N LEU A 227 0.97 3.07 12.87
CA LEU A 227 2.34 2.61 12.69
C LEU A 227 2.46 1.09 12.92
N ILE A 228 1.87 0.57 14.00
CA ILE A 228 1.85 -0.87 14.29
C ILE A 228 1.11 -1.65 13.17
N GLU A 229 -0.01 -1.11 12.68
CA GLU A 229 -0.76 -1.71 11.57
C GLU A 229 0.07 -1.78 10.28
N TYR A 230 0.79 -0.69 9.93
CA TYR A 230 1.67 -0.66 8.76
C TYR A 230 2.83 -1.66 8.88
N LEU A 231 3.46 -1.76 10.05
CA LEU A 231 4.51 -2.76 10.28
C LEU A 231 4.00 -4.18 10.06
N ARG A 232 2.80 -4.53 10.56
CA ARG A 232 2.20 -5.85 10.30
C ARG A 232 1.91 -6.10 8.83
N VAL A 233 1.41 -5.10 8.12
CA VAL A 233 1.08 -5.24 6.70
C VAL A 233 2.34 -5.39 5.86
N PHE A 234 3.30 -4.48 6.00
CA PHE A 234 4.46 -4.39 5.11
C PHE A 234 5.59 -5.35 5.49
N LEU A 235 5.79 -5.63 6.77
CA LEU A 235 6.86 -6.53 7.25
C LEU A 235 6.38 -7.96 7.58
N ASN A 236 5.09 -8.24 7.50
CA ASN A 236 4.59 -9.59 7.68
C ASN A 236 3.78 -10.05 6.46
N SER A 237 2.59 -9.51 6.23
CA SER A 237 1.70 -10.03 5.18
C SER A 237 2.32 -9.91 3.77
N ARG A 238 2.97 -8.79 3.43
CA ARG A 238 3.57 -8.61 2.09
C ARG A 238 4.76 -9.53 1.87
N ILE A 239 5.64 -9.66 2.86
CA ILE A 239 6.82 -10.52 2.78
C ILE A 239 6.39 -11.98 2.70
N SER A 240 5.40 -12.43 3.48
CA SER A 240 4.94 -13.81 3.46
C SER A 240 4.33 -14.22 2.12
N LEU A 241 3.50 -13.34 1.52
CA LEU A 241 2.88 -13.61 0.23
C LEU A 241 3.85 -13.47 -0.95
N ASN A 242 4.95 -12.72 -0.78
CA ASN A 242 5.99 -12.58 -1.80
C ASN A 242 6.60 -13.93 -2.18
N GLY A 243 6.89 -14.78 -1.20
CA GLY A 243 7.51 -16.09 -1.44
C GLY A 243 6.69 -17.06 -2.32
N ILE A 244 5.41 -16.77 -2.56
CA ILE A 244 4.53 -17.57 -3.42
C ILE A 244 4.04 -16.80 -4.66
N ASN A 245 4.66 -15.67 -4.99
CA ASN A 245 4.18 -14.73 -6.02
C ASN A 245 2.69 -14.41 -5.83
N GLY A 246 2.29 -14.13 -4.57
CA GLY A 246 0.88 -14.10 -4.16
C GLY A 246 0.37 -12.74 -3.68
N ASN A 247 1.16 -11.67 -3.76
CA ASN A 247 0.70 -10.33 -3.40
C ASN A 247 -0.38 -9.86 -4.37
N LEU A 248 -1.60 -9.59 -3.87
CA LEU A 248 -2.70 -9.05 -4.69
C LEU A 248 -2.74 -7.52 -4.71
N ILE A 249 -1.89 -6.87 -3.94
CA ILE A 249 -1.86 -5.41 -3.80
C ILE A 249 -0.40 -4.94 -3.81
N ILE A 250 -0.10 -3.99 -4.68
CA ILE A 250 1.09 -3.14 -4.62
C ILE A 250 0.57 -1.72 -4.35
N SER A 251 1.11 -1.06 -3.32
CA SER A 251 0.60 0.25 -2.91
C SER A 251 0.65 1.26 -4.06
N GLY A 252 -0.45 1.97 -4.29
CA GLY A 252 -0.53 3.03 -5.29
C GLY A 252 0.37 4.25 -5.00
N ALA A 253 0.99 4.30 -3.81
CA ALA A 253 1.96 5.33 -3.44
C ALA A 253 3.41 4.93 -3.80
N PHE A 254 3.68 3.64 -4.03
CA PHE A 254 5.03 3.18 -4.38
C PHE A 254 5.00 1.80 -5.03
N GLY A 255 4.83 1.77 -6.34
CA GLY A 255 4.82 0.56 -7.16
C GLY A 255 5.52 0.77 -8.49
N LEU A 256 6.49 -0.09 -8.81
CA LEU A 256 7.21 -0.13 -10.09
C LEU A 256 6.60 -1.21 -10.98
N TYR A 257 6.30 -0.87 -12.22
CA TYR A 257 5.63 -1.77 -13.18
C TYR A 257 6.32 -1.79 -14.53
N SER A 258 6.30 -2.95 -15.18
CA SER A 258 6.55 -3.04 -16.62
C SER A 258 5.42 -2.35 -17.37
N LYS A 259 5.76 -1.34 -18.18
CA LYS A 259 4.79 -0.60 -19.02
C LYS A 259 4.02 -1.56 -19.94
N GLN A 260 4.73 -2.51 -20.56
CA GLN A 260 4.11 -3.47 -21.46
C GLN A 260 3.14 -4.41 -20.72
N ALA A 261 3.49 -4.86 -19.51
CA ALA A 261 2.61 -5.71 -18.72
C ALA A 261 1.28 -5.03 -18.38
N VAL A 262 1.33 -3.74 -18.02
CA VAL A 262 0.13 -2.95 -17.73
C VAL A 262 -0.68 -2.65 -18.99
N ILE A 263 -0.04 -2.38 -20.12
CA ILE A 263 -0.71 -2.21 -21.41
C ILE A 263 -1.44 -3.50 -21.82
N ASN A 264 -0.82 -4.66 -21.66
CA ASN A 264 -1.38 -5.97 -22.02
C ASN A 264 -2.68 -6.28 -21.28
N VAL A 265 -2.86 -5.73 -20.06
CA VAL A 265 -4.08 -5.89 -19.26
C VAL A 265 -5.08 -4.74 -19.44
N GLY A 266 -4.79 -3.77 -20.31
CA GLY A 266 -5.68 -2.65 -20.62
C GLY A 266 -5.59 -1.48 -19.63
N GLY A 267 -4.51 -1.38 -18.85
CA GLY A 267 -4.29 -0.29 -17.91
C GLY A 267 -5.15 -0.38 -16.64
N TYR A 268 -5.18 0.73 -15.90
CA TYR A 268 -6.00 0.89 -14.70
C TYR A 268 -7.48 1.01 -15.04
N THR A 269 -8.36 0.37 -14.26
CA THR A 269 -9.81 0.47 -14.43
C THR A 269 -10.36 1.74 -13.80
N ASN A 270 -11.05 2.55 -14.58
CA ASN A 270 -11.65 3.80 -14.11
C ASN A 270 -12.81 3.57 -13.15
N GLY A 271 -12.98 4.47 -12.18
CA GLY A 271 -14.12 4.47 -11.24
C GLY A 271 -14.02 3.49 -10.08
N LEU A 272 -12.89 2.82 -9.89
CA LEU A 272 -12.63 1.96 -8.73
C LEU A 272 -11.95 2.74 -7.60
N MET A 273 -12.17 2.27 -6.37
CA MET A 273 -11.52 2.82 -5.17
C MET A 273 -10.26 2.05 -4.75
N GLY A 274 -9.99 0.90 -5.36
CA GLY A 274 -8.83 0.03 -5.13
C GLY A 274 -8.15 -0.28 -6.45
N GLU A 275 -7.79 0.76 -7.21
CA GLU A 275 -7.12 0.66 -8.50
C GLU A 275 -5.77 -0.06 -8.40
N ASP A 276 -5.09 0.12 -7.26
CA ASP A 276 -3.79 -0.46 -6.94
C ASP A 276 -3.85 -1.98 -6.70
N MET A 277 -4.92 -2.48 -6.12
CA MET A 277 -5.17 -3.92 -6.01
C MET A 277 -5.66 -4.49 -7.35
N GLU A 278 -6.57 -3.80 -7.99
CA GLU A 278 -7.22 -4.30 -9.21
C GLU A 278 -6.21 -4.50 -10.34
N ILE A 279 -5.25 -3.59 -10.53
CA ILE A 279 -4.22 -3.73 -11.57
C ILE A 279 -3.34 -4.96 -11.34
N VAL A 280 -2.97 -5.25 -10.09
CA VAL A 280 -2.18 -6.44 -9.74
C VAL A 280 -2.99 -7.72 -10.00
N MET A 281 -4.26 -7.75 -9.64
CA MET A 281 -5.15 -8.88 -9.93
C MET A 281 -5.35 -9.10 -11.43
N LYS A 282 -5.43 -8.04 -12.25
CA LYS A 282 -5.44 -8.13 -13.71
C LYS A 282 -4.17 -8.78 -14.24
N ILE A 283 -3.00 -8.34 -13.74
CA ILE A 283 -1.70 -8.90 -14.13
C ILE A 283 -1.68 -10.40 -13.81
N HIS A 284 -1.95 -10.80 -12.57
CA HIS A 284 -2.02 -12.21 -12.21
C HIS A 284 -2.99 -13.00 -13.10
N SER A 285 -4.18 -12.46 -13.32
CA SER A 285 -5.20 -13.11 -14.15
C SER A 285 -4.75 -13.29 -15.59
N TYR A 286 -4.17 -12.25 -16.19
CA TYR A 286 -3.72 -12.29 -17.59
C TYR A 286 -2.60 -13.30 -17.80
N TYR A 287 -1.54 -13.23 -17.00
CA TYR A 287 -0.37 -14.08 -17.16
C TYR A 287 -0.71 -15.56 -16.87
N ARG A 288 -1.47 -15.86 -15.81
CA ARG A 288 -1.92 -17.23 -15.50
C ARG A 288 -2.87 -17.78 -16.56
N LYS A 289 -3.81 -16.96 -17.05
CA LYS A 289 -4.76 -17.38 -18.10
C LYS A 289 -4.05 -17.77 -19.39
N ASN A 290 -2.98 -17.08 -19.74
CA ASN A 290 -2.20 -17.28 -20.97
C ASN A 290 -0.97 -18.18 -20.77
N ASN A 291 -0.77 -18.77 -19.60
CA ASN A 291 0.38 -19.61 -19.24
C ASN A 291 1.74 -18.92 -19.52
N LEU A 292 1.81 -17.61 -19.27
CA LEU A 292 3.03 -16.82 -19.41
C LEU A 292 3.79 -16.81 -18.08
N ALA A 293 5.12 -16.89 -18.15
CA ALA A 293 5.98 -16.67 -16.99
C ALA A 293 5.90 -15.21 -16.55
N TYR A 294 5.80 -14.98 -15.25
CA TYR A 294 5.81 -13.64 -14.65
C TYR A 294 6.10 -13.72 -13.15
N GLU A 295 6.69 -12.64 -12.63
CA GLU A 295 6.92 -12.46 -11.20
C GLU A 295 6.39 -11.11 -10.74
N THR A 296 5.73 -11.09 -9.57
CA THR A 296 5.42 -9.88 -8.84
C THR A 296 6.19 -9.91 -7.53
N SER A 297 6.95 -8.87 -7.25
CA SER A 297 7.89 -8.86 -6.13
C SER A 297 7.57 -7.78 -5.10
N TYR A 298 8.11 -7.94 -3.90
CA TYR A 298 8.05 -6.96 -2.83
C TYR A 298 9.44 -6.74 -2.23
N VAL A 299 9.86 -5.48 -2.16
CA VAL A 299 11.18 -5.08 -1.67
C VAL A 299 11.04 -4.31 -0.36
N PRO A 300 11.35 -4.93 0.80
CA PRO A 300 11.06 -4.34 2.12
C PRO A 300 11.97 -3.17 2.48
N ASP A 301 13.10 -2.98 1.83
CA ASP A 301 14.05 -1.88 2.06
C ASP A 301 14.01 -0.77 1.00
N ALA A 302 13.17 -0.89 -0.03
CA ALA A 302 12.75 0.22 -0.87
C ALA A 302 11.69 1.03 -0.12
N ILE A 303 12.00 2.26 0.31
CA ILE A 303 11.17 2.99 1.28
C ILE A 303 10.49 4.20 0.64
N CYS A 304 9.19 4.30 0.86
CA CYS A 304 8.37 5.49 0.61
C CYS A 304 7.74 5.97 1.92
N TRP A 305 7.82 7.24 2.19
CA TRP A 305 7.27 7.89 3.38
C TRP A 305 5.97 8.61 3.04
N THR A 306 4.91 8.35 3.81
CA THR A 306 3.60 8.99 3.64
C THR A 306 3.01 9.45 4.96
N GLN A 307 2.19 10.49 4.93
CA GLN A 307 1.46 10.96 6.11
C GLN A 307 0.19 10.14 6.32
N VAL A 308 -0.07 9.75 7.57
CA VAL A 308 -1.32 9.10 7.95
C VAL A 308 -2.25 10.06 8.67
N PRO A 309 -3.58 9.83 8.62
CA PRO A 309 -4.57 10.64 9.32
C PRO A 309 -4.28 10.76 10.83
N GLU A 310 -4.38 11.97 11.34
CA GLU A 310 -4.22 12.29 12.76
C GLU A 310 -5.56 12.50 13.48
N ASP A 311 -6.66 12.43 12.75
CA ASP A 311 -8.03 12.54 13.27
C ASP A 311 -8.89 11.34 12.85
N LEU A 312 -9.92 11.03 13.66
CA LEU A 312 -10.77 9.86 13.47
C LEU A 312 -11.67 9.97 12.24
N GLN A 313 -12.08 11.18 11.82
CA GLN A 313 -12.98 11.34 10.67
C GLN A 313 -12.28 11.03 9.36
N THR A 314 -11.06 11.54 9.19
CA THR A 314 -10.22 11.27 8.02
C THR A 314 -9.80 9.81 7.99
N LEU A 315 -9.41 9.24 9.15
CA LEU A 315 -9.10 7.82 9.27
C LEU A 315 -10.30 6.93 8.87
N LYS A 316 -11.51 7.25 9.36
CA LYS A 316 -12.75 6.54 8.99
C LYS A 316 -13.00 6.58 7.49
N ARG A 317 -12.85 7.75 6.84
CA ARG A 317 -13.01 7.89 5.37
C ARG A 317 -12.00 7.04 4.61
N GLN A 318 -10.72 7.06 5.03
CA GLN A 318 -9.64 6.28 4.43
C GLN A 318 -9.89 4.77 4.55
N ARG A 319 -10.17 4.26 5.76
CA ARG A 319 -10.40 2.82 6.00
C ARG A 319 -11.60 2.28 5.26
N ARG A 320 -12.66 3.07 5.19
CA ARG A 320 -13.84 2.74 4.40
C ARG A 320 -13.52 2.65 2.91
N ARG A 321 -12.80 3.63 2.36
CA ARG A 321 -12.39 3.63 0.96
C ARG A 321 -11.60 2.37 0.62
N TRP A 322 -10.61 2.01 1.45
CA TRP A 322 -9.80 0.81 1.24
C TRP A 322 -10.64 -0.47 1.27
N HIS A 323 -11.57 -0.57 2.23
CA HIS A 323 -12.42 -1.74 2.34
C HIS A 323 -13.40 -1.88 1.16
N VAL A 324 -13.95 -0.78 0.67
CA VAL A 324 -14.78 -0.77 -0.54
C VAL A 324 -13.97 -1.16 -1.77
N GLY A 325 -12.76 -0.60 -1.94
CA GLY A 325 -11.85 -0.95 -3.02
C GLY A 325 -11.47 -2.43 -3.04
N LEU A 326 -11.13 -2.99 -1.88
CA LEU A 326 -10.89 -4.43 -1.70
C LEU A 326 -12.10 -5.27 -2.17
N GLY A 327 -13.31 -4.92 -1.71
CA GLY A 327 -14.53 -5.63 -2.10
C GLY A 327 -14.86 -5.51 -3.59
N GLN A 328 -14.61 -4.34 -4.21
CA GLN A 328 -14.78 -4.14 -5.66
C GLN A 328 -13.82 -5.02 -6.46
N SER A 329 -12.53 -5.02 -6.11
CA SER A 329 -11.50 -5.80 -6.78
C SER A 329 -11.76 -7.31 -6.67
N LEU A 330 -12.08 -7.81 -5.47
CA LEU A 330 -12.43 -9.22 -5.26
C LEU A 330 -13.68 -9.63 -6.07
N LYS A 331 -14.71 -8.76 -6.11
CA LYS A 331 -15.93 -9.02 -6.87
C LYS A 331 -15.68 -9.10 -8.37
N MET A 332 -14.87 -8.19 -8.91
CA MET A 332 -14.51 -8.19 -10.35
C MET A 332 -13.75 -9.46 -10.74
N HIS A 333 -12.85 -9.90 -9.89
CA HIS A 333 -11.99 -11.07 -10.16
C HIS A 333 -12.47 -12.36 -9.46
N LYS A 334 -13.76 -12.47 -9.08
CA LYS A 334 -14.34 -13.62 -8.37
C LYS A 334 -14.10 -14.96 -9.05
N TYR A 335 -13.86 -14.98 -10.36
CA TYR A 335 -13.57 -16.19 -11.14
C TYR A 335 -12.21 -16.81 -10.80
N MET A 336 -11.34 -16.10 -10.08
CA MET A 336 -10.05 -16.61 -9.58
C MET A 336 -10.21 -17.42 -8.28
N PHE A 337 -11.35 -17.26 -7.56
CA PHE A 337 -11.57 -17.87 -6.26
C PHE A 337 -11.56 -19.39 -6.33
N LEU A 338 -10.66 -20.03 -5.57
CA LEU A 338 -10.45 -21.48 -5.51
C LEU A 338 -10.32 -22.14 -6.91
N ASN A 339 -9.79 -21.40 -7.88
CA ASN A 339 -9.62 -21.88 -9.24
C ASN A 339 -8.14 -22.24 -9.50
N PRO A 340 -7.81 -23.55 -9.68
CA PRO A 340 -6.44 -24.03 -9.88
C PRO A 340 -5.75 -23.43 -11.11
N LYS A 341 -6.51 -22.94 -12.11
CA LYS A 341 -5.97 -22.26 -13.29
C LYS A 341 -5.11 -21.05 -12.92
N TYR A 342 -5.42 -20.40 -11.81
CA TYR A 342 -4.69 -19.23 -11.30
C TYR A 342 -3.61 -19.59 -10.27
N GLY A 343 -3.29 -20.90 -10.10
CA GLY A 343 -2.26 -21.39 -9.20
C GLY A 343 -2.48 -20.95 -7.75
N LEU A 344 -1.39 -20.66 -7.03
CA LEU A 344 -1.44 -20.25 -5.62
C LEU A 344 -2.16 -18.89 -5.42
N VAL A 345 -2.18 -18.02 -6.41
CA VAL A 345 -2.94 -16.77 -6.37
C VAL A 345 -4.44 -17.04 -6.18
N GLY A 346 -5.01 -17.98 -6.97
CA GLY A 346 -6.42 -18.36 -6.87
C GLY A 346 -6.73 -19.23 -5.66
N MET A 347 -5.81 -20.15 -5.31
CA MET A 347 -6.03 -21.15 -4.27
C MET A 347 -5.71 -20.66 -2.85
N VAL A 348 -4.77 -19.71 -2.71
CA VAL A 348 -4.28 -19.23 -1.41
C VAL A 348 -4.54 -17.74 -1.22
N SER A 349 -3.99 -16.89 -2.13
CA SER A 349 -4.03 -15.44 -1.94
C SER A 349 -5.46 -14.89 -2.01
N PHE A 350 -6.23 -15.28 -3.01
CA PHE A 350 -7.61 -14.82 -3.13
C PHE A 350 -8.49 -15.21 -1.92
N PRO A 351 -8.52 -16.48 -1.47
CA PRO A 351 -9.19 -16.86 -0.21
C PRO A 351 -8.68 -16.11 1.01
N TYR A 352 -7.36 -15.88 1.13
CA TYR A 352 -6.77 -15.10 2.22
C TYR A 352 -7.37 -13.69 2.27
N PHE A 353 -7.34 -12.95 1.16
CA PHE A 353 -7.90 -11.58 1.10
C PHE A 353 -9.41 -11.56 1.30
N LEU A 354 -10.15 -12.57 0.78
CA LEU A 354 -11.60 -12.65 0.94
C LEU A 354 -11.97 -12.93 2.40
N PHE A 355 -11.44 -13.98 2.99
CA PHE A 355 -11.86 -14.42 4.33
C PHE A 355 -11.22 -13.60 5.44
N PHE A 356 -9.91 -13.32 5.37
CA PHE A 356 -9.19 -12.70 6.48
C PHE A 356 -9.02 -11.18 6.38
N GLU A 357 -9.21 -10.58 5.19
CA GLU A 357 -9.15 -9.12 5.05
C GLU A 357 -10.55 -8.50 4.82
N TYR A 358 -11.38 -9.10 3.95
CA TYR A 358 -12.67 -8.51 3.58
C TYR A 358 -13.81 -8.93 4.52
N ILE A 359 -13.93 -10.21 4.88
CA ILE A 359 -15.04 -10.72 5.69
C ILE A 359 -14.82 -10.48 7.19
N THR A 360 -13.58 -10.51 7.67
CA THR A 360 -13.25 -10.37 9.11
C THR A 360 -13.93 -9.20 9.81
N PRO A 361 -13.95 -7.95 9.28
CA PRO A 361 -14.61 -6.85 9.97
C PRO A 361 -16.10 -7.10 10.25
N PHE A 362 -16.81 -7.75 9.33
CA PHE A 362 -18.23 -8.12 9.53
C PHE A 362 -18.38 -9.15 10.64
N LEU A 363 -17.53 -10.18 10.64
CA LEU A 363 -17.56 -11.23 11.67
C LEU A 363 -17.17 -10.70 13.05
N GLU A 364 -16.21 -9.79 13.14
CA GLU A 364 -15.86 -9.13 14.40
C GLU A 364 -17.04 -8.34 14.98
N VAL A 365 -17.75 -7.56 14.19
CA VAL A 365 -18.91 -6.79 14.66
C VAL A 365 -20.05 -7.71 15.07
N ILE A 366 -20.37 -8.73 14.26
CA ILE A 366 -21.40 -9.71 14.59
C ILE A 366 -21.01 -10.49 15.88
N GLY A 367 -19.74 -10.85 16.00
CA GLY A 367 -19.21 -11.54 17.19
C GLY A 367 -19.37 -10.71 18.47
N ILE A 368 -19.08 -9.39 18.41
CA ILE A 368 -19.28 -8.47 19.53
C ILE A 368 -20.78 -8.44 19.95
N VAL A 369 -21.67 -8.32 18.97
CA VAL A 369 -23.14 -8.32 19.22
C VAL A 369 -23.56 -9.66 19.86
N THR A 370 -23.10 -10.78 19.31
CA THR A 370 -23.46 -12.12 19.79
C THR A 370 -22.97 -12.35 21.22
N ILE A 371 -21.73 -11.93 21.55
CA ILE A 371 -21.15 -12.08 22.89
C ILE A 371 -21.89 -11.22 23.90
N THR A 372 -22.27 -9.99 23.51
CA THR A 372 -23.06 -9.09 24.35
C THR A 372 -24.44 -9.68 24.65
N LEU A 373 -25.13 -10.22 23.64
CA LEU A 373 -26.40 -10.91 23.83
C LEU A 373 -26.25 -12.16 24.71
N SER A 374 -25.17 -12.94 24.53
CA SER A 374 -24.88 -14.10 25.37
C SER A 374 -24.72 -13.77 26.86
N TYR A 375 -24.13 -12.59 27.15
CA TYR A 375 -24.00 -12.09 28.52
C TYR A 375 -25.38 -11.76 29.12
N PHE A 376 -26.20 -10.98 28.45
CA PHE A 376 -27.51 -10.60 28.96
C PHE A 376 -28.49 -11.78 29.09
N LEU A 377 -28.34 -12.83 28.30
CA LEU A 377 -29.14 -14.05 28.38
C LEU A 377 -28.61 -15.08 29.37
N GLY A 378 -27.50 -14.81 30.09
CA GLY A 378 -26.89 -15.73 31.03
C GLY A 378 -26.32 -17.01 30.41
N VAL A 379 -26.03 -17.01 29.10
CA VAL A 379 -25.58 -18.19 28.35
C VAL A 379 -24.05 -18.22 28.23
N ILE A 380 -23.37 -17.22 28.75
CA ILE A 380 -21.91 -17.11 28.62
C ILE A 380 -21.22 -18.10 29.52
N ASN A 381 -20.35 -18.95 28.96
CA ASN A 381 -19.37 -19.72 29.74
C ASN A 381 -18.14 -18.85 29.93
N LEU A 382 -17.86 -18.44 31.17
CA LEU A 382 -16.75 -17.53 31.48
C LEU A 382 -15.39 -18.08 31.01
N ASN A 383 -15.13 -19.38 31.23
CA ASN A 383 -13.86 -19.99 30.83
C ASN A 383 -13.70 -19.99 29.31
N PHE A 384 -14.76 -20.27 28.57
CA PHE A 384 -14.76 -20.19 27.10
C PHE A 384 -14.55 -18.74 26.61
N PHE A 385 -15.18 -17.78 27.26
CA PHE A 385 -14.99 -16.36 26.95
C PHE A 385 -13.56 -15.89 27.21
N LEU A 386 -12.96 -16.28 28.33
CA LEU A 386 -11.57 -15.96 28.65
C LEU A 386 -10.60 -16.61 27.66
N LEU A 387 -10.85 -17.85 27.26
CA LEU A 387 -10.05 -18.53 26.22
C LEU A 387 -10.16 -17.82 24.87
N TYR A 388 -11.37 -17.40 24.49
CA TYR A 388 -11.60 -16.61 23.27
C TYR A 388 -10.82 -15.30 23.29
N LEU A 389 -10.88 -14.56 24.40
CA LEU A 389 -10.12 -13.31 24.56
C LEU A 389 -8.61 -13.56 24.49
N LEU A 390 -8.12 -14.62 25.16
CA LEU A 390 -6.70 -14.97 25.15
C LEU A 390 -6.22 -15.23 23.70
N VAL A 391 -6.96 -16.02 22.92
CA VAL A 391 -6.62 -16.32 21.53
C VAL A 391 -6.70 -15.05 20.69
N TYR A 392 -7.79 -14.28 20.80
CA TYR A 392 -8.01 -13.07 20.01
C TYR A 392 -6.98 -11.98 20.27
N MET A 393 -6.62 -11.75 21.53
CA MET A 393 -5.63 -10.73 21.88
C MET A 393 -4.20 -11.25 21.71
N GLY A 394 -3.96 -12.49 22.12
CA GLY A 394 -2.61 -13.05 22.16
C GLY A 394 -1.95 -13.11 20.79
N TYR A 395 -2.65 -13.63 19.76
CA TYR A 395 -2.04 -13.71 18.43
C TYR A 395 -1.70 -12.32 17.86
N ASN A 396 -2.57 -11.34 18.10
CA ASN A 396 -2.34 -9.96 17.62
C ASN A 396 -1.10 -9.32 18.22
N VAL A 397 -0.96 -9.48 19.53
CA VAL A 397 0.21 -8.96 20.25
C VAL A 397 1.48 -9.64 19.76
N VAL A 398 1.48 -10.96 19.60
CA VAL A 398 2.63 -11.73 19.11
C VAL A 398 3.03 -11.29 17.69
N VAL A 399 2.09 -11.22 16.75
CA VAL A 399 2.37 -10.80 15.37
C VAL A 399 2.88 -9.35 15.33
N SER A 400 2.29 -8.46 16.13
CA SER A 400 2.75 -7.06 16.21
C SER A 400 4.17 -6.97 16.80
N MET A 401 4.45 -7.71 17.87
CA MET A 401 5.79 -7.74 18.49
C MET A 401 6.84 -8.24 17.51
N ILE A 402 6.55 -9.30 16.77
CA ILE A 402 7.47 -9.82 15.74
C ILE A 402 7.73 -8.76 14.67
N SER A 403 6.67 -8.11 14.15
CA SER A 403 6.82 -7.05 13.13
C SER A 403 7.62 -5.84 13.66
N ILE A 404 7.45 -5.46 14.93
CA ILE A 404 8.20 -4.38 15.59
C ILE A 404 9.69 -4.79 15.75
N ILE A 405 9.97 -6.04 16.10
CA ILE A 405 11.33 -6.56 16.23
C ILE A 405 12.02 -6.62 14.86
N ILE A 406 11.32 -7.05 13.81
CA ILE A 406 11.80 -7.05 12.43
C ILE A 406 12.15 -5.62 12.01
N GLU A 407 11.27 -4.64 12.24
CA GLU A 407 11.52 -3.22 11.94
C GLU A 407 12.80 -2.73 12.63
N ARG A 408 12.95 -3.03 13.92
CA ARG A 408 14.15 -2.64 14.66
C ARG A 408 15.41 -3.30 14.12
N TYR A 409 15.32 -4.56 13.71
CA TYR A 409 16.45 -5.31 13.14
C TYR A 409 16.87 -4.73 11.77
N MET A 410 15.90 -4.46 10.90
CA MET A 410 16.15 -3.91 9.56
C MET A 410 16.60 -2.45 9.58
N PHE A 411 16.04 -1.65 10.47
CA PHE A 411 16.18 -0.19 10.47
C PHE A 411 16.64 0.33 11.83
N SER A 412 17.68 -0.29 12.40
CA SER A 412 18.22 0.04 13.73
C SER A 412 18.63 1.51 13.89
N ALA A 413 19.06 2.16 12.80
CA ALA A 413 19.44 3.57 12.79
C ALA A 413 18.25 4.52 13.03
N THR A 414 17.02 4.11 12.71
CA THR A 414 15.82 4.97 12.80
C THR A 414 14.87 4.58 13.93
N THR A 415 15.13 3.48 14.66
CA THR A 415 14.22 2.98 15.70
C THR A 415 14.90 2.89 17.06
N SER A 416 14.58 3.82 17.98
CA SER A 416 15.14 3.83 19.33
C SER A 416 14.53 2.73 20.21
N THR A 417 15.24 2.35 21.30
CA THR A 417 14.74 1.38 22.29
C THR A 417 13.44 1.88 22.95
N ALA A 418 13.38 3.16 23.28
CA ALA A 418 12.20 3.78 23.89
C ALA A 418 10.99 3.71 22.93
N MET A 419 11.18 3.96 21.65
CA MET A 419 10.14 3.81 20.63
C MET A 419 9.67 2.35 20.52
N THR A 420 10.60 1.40 20.48
CA THR A 420 10.28 -0.04 20.43
C THR A 420 9.41 -0.46 21.63
N LEU A 421 9.79 -0.10 22.85
CA LEU A 421 9.03 -0.42 24.06
C LEU A 421 7.63 0.21 24.03
N LYS A 422 7.54 1.46 23.57
CA LYS A 422 6.25 2.14 23.40
C LYS A 422 5.36 1.44 22.39
N LEU A 423 5.88 1.02 21.24
CA LEU A 423 5.13 0.28 20.23
C LEU A 423 4.63 -1.07 20.78
N ILE A 424 5.46 -1.80 21.54
CA ILE A 424 5.06 -3.06 22.19
C ILE A 424 3.91 -2.80 23.18
N LEU A 425 3.98 -1.79 24.03
CA LEU A 425 2.89 -1.44 24.94
C LEU A 425 1.60 -1.12 24.17
N PHE A 426 1.70 -0.30 23.11
CA PHE A 426 0.54 0.08 22.30
C PHE A 426 -0.02 -1.10 21.48
N SER A 427 0.78 -2.11 21.12
CA SER A 427 0.28 -3.33 20.47
C SER A 427 -0.68 -4.14 21.36
N ILE A 428 -0.49 -4.07 22.69
CA ILE A 428 -1.43 -4.66 23.66
C ILE A 428 -2.69 -3.78 23.73
N LEU A 429 -2.53 -2.46 23.86
CA LEU A 429 -3.65 -1.52 23.98
C LEU A 429 -4.53 -1.48 22.72
N GLU A 430 -3.98 -1.75 21.54
CA GLU A 430 -4.71 -1.82 20.27
C GLU A 430 -5.91 -2.79 20.33
N SER A 431 -5.76 -3.90 21.05
CA SER A 431 -6.79 -4.93 21.20
C SER A 431 -8.00 -4.46 22.01
N PHE A 432 -7.87 -3.34 22.76
CA PHE A 432 -8.93 -2.78 23.59
C PHE A 432 -9.55 -1.54 22.92
N GLY A 433 -10.49 -1.75 22.03
CA GLY A 433 -11.30 -0.69 21.41
C GLY A 433 -10.83 -0.22 20.03
N TYR A 434 -9.53 -0.01 19.78
CA TYR A 434 -9.07 0.52 18.48
C TYR A 434 -9.38 -0.44 17.31
N ARG A 435 -9.09 -1.73 17.42
CA ARG A 435 -9.42 -2.72 16.38
C ARG A 435 -10.90 -2.80 16.09
N GLN A 436 -11.73 -2.87 17.14
CA GLN A 436 -13.18 -2.92 17.02
C GLN A 436 -13.71 -1.67 16.32
N MET A 437 -13.17 -0.50 16.66
CA MET A 437 -13.48 0.76 15.99
C MET A 437 -13.07 0.72 14.50
N MET A 438 -11.91 0.15 14.15
CA MET A 438 -11.49 0.00 12.75
C MET A 438 -12.43 -0.92 11.97
N SER A 439 -12.90 -2.01 12.55
CA SER A 439 -13.88 -2.91 11.93
C SER A 439 -15.22 -2.18 11.66
N LEU A 440 -15.69 -1.38 12.62
CA LEU A 440 -16.87 -0.52 12.43
C LEU A 440 -16.67 0.52 11.32
N PHE A 441 -15.47 1.12 11.20
CA PHE A 441 -15.16 2.09 10.16
C PHE A 441 -15.15 1.45 8.76
N ARG A 442 -14.62 0.23 8.64
CA ARG A 442 -14.58 -0.53 7.39
C ARG A 442 -15.97 -0.90 6.90
N ILE A 443 -16.88 -1.34 7.78
CA ILE A 443 -18.24 -1.78 7.42
C ILE A 443 -19.16 -0.60 7.09
N GLY A 444 -18.94 0.56 7.69
CA GLY A 444 -19.84 1.70 7.58
C GLY A 444 -20.18 2.10 6.13
N ASN A 445 -21.44 1.92 5.71
CA ASN A 445 -21.97 2.31 4.41
C ASN A 445 -21.35 1.61 3.16
N VAL A 446 -20.83 0.39 3.29
CA VAL A 446 -20.33 -0.44 2.16
C VAL A 446 -21.39 -0.57 1.05
N PHE A 447 -22.66 -0.47 1.39
CA PHE A 447 -23.81 -0.60 0.48
C PHE A 447 -24.27 0.71 -0.19
N LYS A 448 -23.67 1.88 0.11
CA LYS A 448 -24.04 3.14 -0.55
C LYS A 448 -23.36 3.30 -1.90
N LYS A 449 -24.15 3.51 -2.96
CA LYS A 449 -23.74 3.60 -4.38
C LYS A 449 -22.88 4.84 -4.76
N LYS A 450 -22.77 5.87 -3.93
CA LYS A 450 -21.95 7.08 -4.21
C LYS A 450 -20.89 7.23 -3.14
N ASN A 451 -19.66 6.82 -3.45
CA ASN A 451 -18.47 7.17 -2.69
C ASN A 451 -17.72 8.24 -3.51
N GLN A 452 -17.66 9.46 -3.02
CA GLN A 452 -16.82 10.52 -3.59
C GLN A 452 -15.43 10.47 -2.96
N TRP A 453 -14.40 10.78 -3.75
CA TRP A 453 -13.07 11.08 -3.24
C TRP A 453 -13.18 12.25 -2.27
N GLY A 454 -12.77 12.05 -1.01
CA GLY A 454 -12.75 13.12 -0.03
C GLY A 454 -11.45 13.91 -0.13
N GLU A 455 -11.55 15.23 -0.14
CA GLU A 455 -10.40 16.12 0.01
C GLU A 455 -9.73 15.88 1.37
N MET A 456 -8.43 15.63 1.39
CA MET A 456 -7.62 15.61 2.61
C MET A 456 -7.06 17.01 2.81
N THR A 457 -7.37 17.66 3.94
CA THR A 457 -6.66 18.87 4.37
C THR A 457 -5.24 18.49 4.77
N ARG A 458 -4.26 18.91 3.99
CA ARG A 458 -2.84 18.61 4.19
C ARG A 458 -2.15 19.73 4.94
N LYS A 459 -1.22 19.39 5.83
CA LYS A 459 -0.33 20.33 6.49
C LYS A 459 1.04 20.28 5.81
N GLN A 460 1.65 21.45 5.55
CA GLN A 460 3.05 21.50 5.15
C GLN A 460 3.92 20.69 6.11
N GLY A 461 4.86 19.89 5.57
CA GLY A 461 5.89 19.25 6.36
C GLY A 461 6.63 20.27 7.23
N LYS A 462 7.01 19.88 8.45
CA LYS A 462 7.83 20.75 9.31
C LYS A 462 9.11 21.13 8.55
N LYS A 463 9.20 22.39 8.09
CA LYS A 463 10.50 22.96 7.72
C LYS A 463 11.35 23.00 8.98
N VAL A 464 12.51 22.38 8.95
CA VAL A 464 13.54 22.59 9.97
C VAL A 464 13.98 24.04 9.82
N THR A 465 13.51 24.92 10.71
CA THR A 465 14.12 26.24 10.86
C THR A 465 15.50 25.99 11.47
N ASN A 466 16.55 26.19 10.68
CA ASN A 466 17.90 26.30 11.21
C ASN A 466 17.92 27.34 12.31
N PRO A 467 18.61 27.07 13.44
CA PRO A 467 18.83 28.04 14.52
C PRO A 467 19.69 29.22 14.11
#